data_b38c43536a053e95a56e8a676a87866c
#
_entry.id   b38c43536a053e95a56e8a676a87866c
#
_cell.length_a   1.000
_cell.length_b   1.000
_cell.length_c   1.000
_cell.angle_alpha   90.00
_cell.angle_beta   90.00
_cell.angle_gamma   90.00
#
_symmetry.space_group_name_H-M   'P 1'
#
loop_
_entity.id
_entity.type
_entity.pdbx_description
1 polymer ?
#
loop_
_entity_poly.entity_id
_entity_poly.type
_entity_poly.pdbx_seq_one_letter_code
_entity_poly.pdbx_strand_id
1 'polypeptide(L)'
;MAYIGAQPKLGNFQACDAITTSATATFNLLVGGVAIFPQSAQHCLVSLNGVLQAPISSYTISGSTIVFASALTSADSIDFITVLGDVLDLGTPSDGAVGNTQLADTLKVGKQSIWVPATSMVPTASNGCASVATVETTSGRPDMNVLDFDKDSDEHAQFSVAFPKSWNAGTVTFQFFWSGLAATTGVSMGLQGVAFADNDSIDTVYGTAVVVDDDAQGAVEELLVSAESGAVTIAGSPGDDELCYFRIFRDVSDSNDDMAGDCRLHGVKLFFTVDAYNDA
;
A
#
# COMPACT_ATOMS: atom_id res chain seq x y z
N MET A 1 -18.19 -4.18 0.86
CA MET A 1 -16.97 -4.83 1.35
C MET A 1 -16.99 -6.27 0.84
N ALA A 2 -16.02 -6.67 -0.01
CA ALA A 2 -15.92 -8.05 -0.45
C ALA A 2 -15.41 -8.90 0.74
N TYR A 3 -16.11 -9.96 1.06
CA TYR A 3 -15.73 -10.88 2.13
C TYR A 3 -14.60 -11.79 1.63
N ILE A 4 -13.49 -11.85 2.37
CA ILE A 4 -12.34 -12.70 2.05
C ILE A 4 -12.63 -14.11 2.56
N GLY A 5 -12.93 -15.02 1.65
CA GLY A 5 -13.30 -16.39 1.95
C GLY A 5 -14.70 -16.76 1.46
N ALA A 6 -15.17 -17.97 1.78
CA ALA A 6 -16.55 -18.33 1.53
C ALA A 6 -17.47 -17.43 2.38
N GLN A 7 -18.48 -16.81 1.75
CA GLN A 7 -19.45 -16.02 2.52
C GLN A 7 -20.01 -16.90 3.63
N PRO A 8 -19.99 -16.43 4.90
CA PRO A 8 -20.62 -17.17 5.98
C PRO A 8 -22.09 -17.34 5.63
N LYS A 9 -22.53 -18.54 5.39
CA LYS A 9 -23.94 -18.85 5.34
C LYS A 9 -24.44 -18.80 6.77
N LEU A 10 -24.94 -17.63 7.16
CA LEU A 10 -25.62 -17.47 8.44
C LEU A 10 -26.68 -18.57 8.53
N GLY A 11 -26.63 -19.41 9.56
CA GLY A 11 -27.48 -20.51 9.94
C GLY A 11 -28.82 -20.60 9.25
N ASN A 12 -28.83 -20.75 7.93
CA ASN A 12 -30.03 -20.96 7.16
C ASN A 12 -30.45 -22.40 7.30
N PHE A 13 -31.52 -22.61 8.04
CA PHE A 13 -32.27 -23.86 7.92
C PHE A 13 -32.71 -23.96 6.46
N GLN A 14 -32.27 -25.00 5.76
CA GLN A 14 -32.65 -25.25 4.38
C GLN A 14 -33.55 -26.47 4.33
N ALA A 15 -34.74 -26.32 3.77
CA ALA A 15 -35.57 -27.48 3.45
C ALA A 15 -35.09 -28.08 2.13
N CYS A 16 -34.81 -29.38 2.10
CA CYS A 16 -34.54 -30.11 0.88
C CYS A 16 -35.78 -30.16 -0.03
N ASP A 17 -35.50 -30.28 -1.33
CA ASP A 17 -36.55 -30.55 -2.31
C ASP A 17 -37.27 -31.87 -1.97
N ALA A 18 -38.57 -31.97 -2.35
CA ALA A 18 -39.36 -33.19 -2.14
C ALA A 18 -38.68 -34.39 -2.84
N ILE A 19 -38.59 -35.50 -2.12
CA ILE A 19 -37.98 -36.73 -2.61
C ILE A 19 -39.09 -37.78 -2.83
N THR A 20 -39.18 -38.30 -4.04
CA THR A 20 -40.04 -39.45 -4.34
C THR A 20 -39.33 -40.74 -3.91
N THR A 21 -39.99 -41.48 -3.03
CA THR A 21 -39.46 -42.73 -2.49
C THR A 21 -39.54 -43.85 -3.56
N SER A 22 -38.60 -44.77 -3.51
CA SER A 22 -38.51 -45.93 -4.39
C SER A 22 -37.75 -47.06 -3.65
N ALA A 23 -37.65 -48.24 -4.24
CA ALA A 23 -36.99 -49.40 -3.66
C ALA A 23 -35.44 -49.24 -3.57
N THR A 24 -35.02 -48.18 -2.86
CA THR A 24 -33.61 -47.87 -2.59
C THR A 24 -33.44 -47.28 -1.20
N ALA A 25 -32.25 -47.38 -0.65
CA ALA A 25 -31.90 -46.73 0.60
C ALA A 25 -31.26 -45.35 0.39
N THR A 26 -30.88 -44.99 -0.83
CA THR A 26 -30.05 -43.81 -1.13
C THR A 26 -30.83 -42.80 -1.98
N PHE A 27 -30.87 -41.55 -1.53
CA PHE A 27 -31.54 -40.46 -2.22
C PHE A 27 -30.67 -39.19 -2.24
N ASN A 28 -30.77 -38.45 -3.34
CA ASN A 28 -30.05 -37.18 -3.49
C ASN A 28 -30.67 -36.08 -2.65
N LEU A 29 -29.83 -35.27 -2.03
CA LEU A 29 -30.23 -34.08 -1.29
C LEU A 29 -30.05 -32.85 -2.19
N LEU A 30 -31.15 -32.20 -2.54
CA LEU A 30 -31.19 -31.00 -3.39
C LEU A 30 -31.93 -29.89 -2.66
N VAL A 31 -31.55 -28.65 -2.94
CA VAL A 31 -32.30 -27.43 -2.59
C VAL A 31 -32.42 -26.58 -3.84
N GLY A 32 -33.64 -26.35 -4.33
CA GLY A 32 -33.87 -25.66 -5.59
C GLY A 32 -33.21 -26.35 -6.80
N GLY A 33 -33.14 -27.67 -6.80
CA GLY A 33 -32.49 -28.46 -7.84
C GLY A 33 -30.97 -28.53 -7.77
N VAL A 34 -30.33 -27.91 -6.78
CA VAL A 34 -28.86 -27.89 -6.60
C VAL A 34 -28.47 -28.85 -5.48
N ALA A 35 -27.46 -29.67 -5.71
CA ALA A 35 -26.95 -30.62 -4.74
C ALA A 35 -26.37 -29.86 -3.51
N ILE A 36 -26.73 -30.34 -2.30
CA ILE A 36 -26.21 -29.83 -1.04
C ILE A 36 -25.37 -30.91 -0.34
N PHE A 37 -24.45 -30.51 0.49
CA PHE A 37 -23.48 -31.37 1.16
C PHE A 37 -23.53 -31.15 2.67
N PRO A 38 -24.51 -31.72 3.40
CA PRO A 38 -24.52 -31.60 4.84
C PRO A 38 -23.29 -32.23 5.46
N GLN A 39 -22.72 -31.60 6.47
CA GLN A 39 -21.47 -32.03 7.09
C GLN A 39 -21.57 -33.43 7.74
N SER A 40 -22.74 -33.73 8.32
CA SER A 40 -23.02 -35.03 8.95
C SER A 40 -24.51 -35.27 9.07
N ALA A 41 -24.91 -36.51 9.44
CA ALA A 41 -26.30 -36.85 9.73
C ALA A 41 -26.91 -36.01 10.86
N GLN A 42 -26.11 -35.58 11.84
CA GLN A 42 -26.56 -34.74 12.97
C GLN A 42 -26.94 -33.31 12.52
N HIS A 43 -26.50 -32.85 11.36
CA HIS A 43 -26.93 -31.59 10.80
C HIS A 43 -28.21 -31.65 10.00
N CYS A 44 -28.92 -32.80 10.03
CA CYS A 44 -30.17 -32.99 9.34
C CYS A 44 -31.28 -33.39 10.30
N LEU A 45 -32.47 -32.80 10.11
CA LEU A 45 -33.73 -33.32 10.69
C LEU A 45 -34.49 -34.03 9.59
N VAL A 46 -34.78 -35.28 9.76
CA VAL A 46 -35.43 -36.13 8.75
C VAL A 46 -36.73 -36.71 9.35
N SER A 47 -37.86 -36.51 8.64
CA SER A 47 -39.13 -37.16 8.97
C SER A 47 -39.46 -38.18 7.89
N LEU A 48 -39.75 -39.38 8.33
CA LEU A 48 -40.18 -40.50 7.48
C LEU A 48 -41.47 -41.06 8.05
N ASN A 49 -42.54 -41.11 7.24
CA ASN A 49 -43.89 -41.60 7.66
C ASN A 49 -44.39 -40.92 8.92
N GLY A 50 -44.18 -39.61 9.09
CA GLY A 50 -44.58 -38.81 10.23
C GLY A 50 -43.71 -39.00 11.49
N VAL A 51 -42.61 -39.74 11.42
CA VAL A 51 -41.72 -40.02 12.54
C VAL A 51 -40.31 -39.43 12.29
N LEU A 52 -39.80 -38.69 13.28
CA LEU A 52 -38.42 -38.21 13.23
C LEU A 52 -37.44 -39.37 13.33
N GLN A 53 -36.52 -39.39 12.43
CA GLN A 53 -35.49 -40.43 12.31
C GLN A 53 -34.23 -40.05 13.13
N ALA A 54 -33.69 -41.06 13.82
CA ALA A 54 -32.46 -40.87 14.61
C ALA A 54 -31.24 -40.78 13.68
N PRO A 55 -30.45 -39.70 13.76
CA PRO A 55 -29.19 -39.58 12.99
C PRO A 55 -28.25 -40.74 13.29
N ILE A 56 -27.47 -41.15 12.30
CA ILE A 56 -26.46 -42.22 12.35
C ILE A 56 -27.09 -43.63 12.40
N SER A 57 -28.12 -43.88 13.25
CA SER A 57 -28.71 -45.20 13.37
C SER A 57 -29.81 -45.48 12.33
N SER A 58 -30.64 -44.49 12.00
CA SER A 58 -31.70 -44.64 10.99
C SER A 58 -31.30 -44.17 9.62
N TYR A 59 -30.33 -43.22 9.54
CA TYR A 59 -29.77 -42.72 8.29
C TYR A 59 -28.37 -42.18 8.49
N THR A 60 -27.61 -42.13 7.39
CA THR A 60 -26.28 -41.49 7.31
C THR A 60 -26.26 -40.50 6.11
N ILE A 61 -25.27 -39.61 6.10
CA ILE A 61 -25.02 -38.72 5.00
C ILE A 61 -23.71 -39.12 4.32
N SER A 62 -23.73 -39.19 2.97
CA SER A 62 -22.54 -39.46 2.14
C SER A 62 -22.50 -38.45 0.97
N GLY A 63 -21.65 -37.45 1.10
CA GLY A 63 -21.59 -36.36 0.12
C GLY A 63 -22.93 -35.62 0.04
N SER A 64 -23.55 -35.63 -1.14
CA SER A 64 -24.85 -35.02 -1.41
C SER A 64 -26.00 -36.01 -1.31
N THR A 65 -25.86 -37.14 -0.60
CA THR A 65 -26.89 -38.16 -0.48
C THR A 65 -27.20 -38.52 0.96
N ILE A 66 -28.47 -38.81 1.20
CA ILE A 66 -28.92 -39.49 2.43
C ILE A 66 -29.00 -40.98 2.15
N VAL A 67 -28.54 -41.79 3.10
CA VAL A 67 -28.60 -43.24 3.04
C VAL A 67 -29.35 -43.74 4.26
N PHE A 68 -30.55 -44.30 4.08
CA PHE A 68 -31.34 -44.90 5.14
C PHE A 68 -30.80 -46.30 5.54
N ALA A 69 -30.98 -46.69 6.76
CA ALA A 69 -30.54 -48.01 7.27
C ALA A 69 -31.20 -49.18 6.55
N SER A 70 -32.36 -48.98 5.96
CA SER A 70 -33.10 -49.97 5.15
C SER A 70 -33.60 -49.33 3.86
N ALA A 71 -33.73 -50.11 2.81
CA ALA A 71 -34.35 -49.59 1.58
C ALA A 71 -35.81 -49.21 1.83
N LEU A 72 -36.19 -48.03 1.33
CA LEU A 72 -37.57 -47.56 1.37
C LEU A 72 -38.39 -48.23 0.24
N THR A 73 -39.70 -48.06 0.32
CA THR A 73 -40.64 -48.54 -0.68
C THR A 73 -41.46 -47.36 -1.25
N SER A 74 -42.21 -47.54 -2.29
CA SER A 74 -43.13 -46.53 -2.83
C SER A 74 -44.32 -46.21 -1.89
N ALA A 75 -44.49 -46.98 -0.83
CA ALA A 75 -45.52 -46.74 0.20
C ALA A 75 -44.97 -45.83 1.35
N ASP A 76 -43.66 -45.61 1.41
CA ASP A 76 -43.04 -44.74 2.40
C ASP A 76 -43.09 -43.30 1.92
N SER A 77 -43.12 -42.35 2.86
CA SER A 77 -43.08 -40.91 2.60
C SER A 77 -41.97 -40.25 3.40
N ILE A 78 -41.05 -39.60 2.70
CA ILE A 78 -40.12 -38.66 3.31
C ILE A 78 -40.87 -37.32 3.41
N ASP A 79 -41.36 -36.99 4.62
CA ASP A 79 -42.20 -35.83 4.84
C ASP A 79 -41.40 -34.52 4.66
N PHE A 80 -40.21 -34.49 5.22
CA PHE A 80 -39.25 -33.40 5.03
C PHE A 80 -37.82 -33.83 5.41
N ILE A 81 -36.86 -33.13 4.83
CA ILE A 81 -35.48 -33.12 5.30
C ILE A 81 -35.09 -31.64 5.46
N THR A 82 -34.75 -31.23 6.67
CA THR A 82 -34.26 -29.89 6.96
C THR A 82 -32.79 -29.98 7.34
N VAL A 83 -31.95 -29.28 6.65
CA VAL A 83 -30.54 -29.16 6.99
C VAL A 83 -30.38 -27.96 7.94
N LEU A 84 -29.84 -28.25 9.11
CA LEU A 84 -29.46 -27.27 10.11
C LEU A 84 -28.11 -26.65 9.58
N GLY A 85 -28.04 -25.35 9.50
CA GLY A 85 -26.86 -24.67 8.92
C GLY A 85 -25.56 -25.12 9.56
N ASP A 86 -24.53 -25.17 8.76
CA ASP A 86 -23.18 -25.47 9.23
C ASP A 86 -22.70 -24.42 10.24
N VAL A 87 -21.88 -24.88 11.20
CA VAL A 87 -21.11 -23.98 12.06
C VAL A 87 -20.32 -23.04 11.17
N LEU A 88 -20.30 -21.76 11.51
CA LEU A 88 -19.51 -20.75 10.80
C LEU A 88 -18.03 -21.15 10.83
N ASP A 89 -17.60 -21.94 9.86
CA ASP A 89 -16.19 -22.20 9.63
C ASP A 89 -15.61 -20.99 8.88
N LEU A 90 -15.01 -20.10 9.65
CA LEU A 90 -14.19 -18.99 9.15
C LEU A 90 -12.84 -19.54 8.70
N GLY A 91 -12.82 -20.60 7.93
CA GLY A 91 -11.60 -21.24 7.47
C GLY A 91 -10.47 -20.26 7.20
N THR A 92 -9.27 -20.63 7.58
CA THR A 92 -8.06 -19.88 7.15
C THR A 92 -8.07 -19.82 5.62
N PRO A 93 -7.85 -18.65 5.01
CA PRO A 93 -7.71 -18.59 3.56
C PRO A 93 -6.67 -19.61 3.09
N SER A 94 -6.98 -20.37 2.05
CA SER A 94 -6.01 -21.26 1.44
C SER A 94 -4.78 -20.48 0.98
N ASP A 95 -3.61 -21.11 0.97
CA ASP A 95 -2.40 -20.49 0.43
C ASP A 95 -2.66 -19.93 -0.97
N GLY A 96 -2.35 -18.63 -1.15
CA GLY A 96 -2.60 -17.91 -2.41
C GLY A 96 -4.04 -17.46 -2.64
N ALA A 97 -4.99 -17.73 -1.71
CA ALA A 97 -6.38 -17.28 -1.85
C ALA A 97 -6.55 -15.75 -1.66
N VAL A 98 -5.61 -15.10 -0.98
CA VAL A 98 -5.56 -13.64 -0.80
C VAL A 98 -4.48 -13.10 -1.74
N GLY A 99 -4.90 -12.65 -2.90
CA GLY A 99 -4.03 -12.01 -3.88
C GLY A 99 -4.21 -10.48 -3.88
N ASN A 100 -3.54 -9.81 -4.79
CA ASN A 100 -3.60 -8.35 -4.94
C ASN A 100 -5.01 -7.80 -5.14
N THR A 101 -5.92 -8.57 -5.73
CA THR A 101 -7.31 -8.14 -5.98
C THR A 101 -8.17 -8.15 -4.71
N GLN A 102 -7.79 -8.92 -3.68
CA GLN A 102 -8.50 -9.01 -2.40
C GLN A 102 -8.02 -7.99 -1.38
N LEU A 103 -6.82 -7.44 -1.56
CA LEU A 103 -6.28 -6.39 -0.69
C LEU A 103 -6.86 -5.03 -1.11
N ALA A 104 -7.22 -4.20 -0.14
CA ALA A 104 -7.60 -2.81 -0.42
C ALA A 104 -6.39 -2.04 -0.99
N ASP A 105 -6.64 -1.09 -1.88
CA ASP A 105 -5.56 -0.32 -2.53
C ASP A 105 -4.68 0.42 -1.51
N THR A 106 -5.26 0.85 -0.38
CA THR A 106 -4.52 1.46 0.74
C THR A 106 -3.47 0.55 1.38
N LEU A 107 -3.52 -0.77 1.13
CA LEU A 107 -2.52 -1.74 1.59
C LEU A 107 -1.49 -2.10 0.51
N LYS A 108 -1.76 -1.74 -0.75
CA LYS A 108 -0.90 -2.06 -1.90
C LYS A 108 -0.10 -0.85 -2.36
N VAL A 109 -0.76 0.29 -2.38
CA VAL A 109 -0.23 1.54 -2.92
C VAL A 109 -0.14 2.56 -1.81
N GLY A 110 0.83 3.43 -1.88
CA GLY A 110 1.00 4.47 -0.89
C GLY A 110 2.21 5.33 -1.15
N LYS A 111 2.31 6.38 -0.37
CA LYS A 111 3.45 7.27 -0.39
C LYS A 111 4.59 6.65 0.41
N GLN A 112 5.76 6.56 -0.19
CA GLN A 112 7.02 6.19 0.45
C GLN A 112 7.99 7.37 0.44
N SER A 113 9.08 7.27 1.17
CA SER A 113 10.07 8.34 1.22
C SER A 113 11.50 7.81 1.22
N ILE A 114 12.39 8.59 0.62
CA ILE A 114 13.84 8.41 0.64
C ILE A 114 14.44 9.61 1.35
N TRP A 115 15.31 9.36 2.32
CA TRP A 115 16.13 10.40 2.93
C TRP A 115 17.43 10.56 2.15
N VAL A 116 17.68 11.76 1.65
CA VAL A 116 18.90 12.14 0.94
C VAL A 116 19.66 13.14 1.81
N PRO A 117 20.67 12.72 2.55
CA PRO A 117 21.46 13.62 3.40
C PRO A 117 22.35 14.55 2.54
N ALA A 118 22.74 15.68 3.07
CA ALA A 118 23.66 16.62 2.42
C ALA A 118 24.95 15.95 1.92
N THR A 119 25.45 14.94 2.66
CA THR A 119 26.64 14.15 2.24
C THR A 119 26.47 13.32 0.99
N SER A 120 25.23 13.07 0.54
CA SER A 120 24.94 12.36 -0.70
C SER A 120 24.68 13.31 -1.87
N MET A 121 24.81 14.61 -1.65
CA MET A 121 24.64 15.64 -2.64
C MET A 121 26.00 16.21 -3.06
N VAL A 122 26.10 16.66 -4.29
CA VAL A 122 27.32 17.26 -4.86
C VAL A 122 26.97 18.65 -5.37
N PRO A 123 27.69 19.72 -4.96
CA PRO A 123 27.56 21.02 -5.58
C PRO A 123 27.74 20.94 -7.09
N THR A 124 26.92 21.66 -7.86
CA THR A 124 27.06 21.67 -9.34
C THR A 124 28.33 22.38 -9.76
N ALA A 125 28.87 22.03 -10.93
CA ALA A 125 30.09 22.66 -11.46
C ALA A 125 29.89 24.15 -11.77
N SER A 126 28.66 24.56 -12.11
CA SER A 126 28.30 25.96 -12.34
C SER A 126 27.26 26.37 -11.28
N ASN A 127 27.50 27.45 -10.59
CA ASN A 127 26.66 27.97 -9.51
C ASN A 127 26.40 26.91 -8.42
N GLY A 128 27.44 26.13 -8.08
CA GLY A 128 27.34 25.15 -7.00
C GLY A 128 27.41 25.85 -5.64
N CYS A 129 26.65 25.31 -4.67
CA CYS A 129 26.74 25.73 -3.28
C CYS A 129 28.10 25.35 -2.67
N ALA A 130 28.34 25.73 -1.43
CA ALA A 130 29.57 25.34 -0.72
C ALA A 130 29.67 23.81 -0.62
N SER A 131 30.93 23.31 -0.59
CA SER A 131 31.17 21.88 -0.36
C SER A 131 30.67 21.44 1.02
N VAL A 132 30.33 20.15 1.16
CA VAL A 132 29.90 19.57 2.44
C VAL A 132 30.85 19.98 3.56
N ALA A 133 30.29 20.60 4.59
CA ALA A 133 30.98 20.97 5.81
C ALA A 133 30.44 20.17 7.00
N THR A 134 31.31 19.91 7.98
CA THR A 134 30.91 19.38 9.28
C THR A 134 30.81 20.54 10.26
N VAL A 135 29.64 20.72 10.86
CA VAL A 135 29.38 21.78 11.82
C VAL A 135 29.22 21.20 13.21
N GLU A 136 30.15 21.57 14.11
CA GLU A 136 30.04 21.31 15.54
C GLU A 136 29.36 22.52 16.21
N THR A 137 28.21 22.32 16.86
CA THR A 137 27.52 23.39 17.61
C THR A 137 28.15 23.59 19.00
N THR A 138 28.33 22.49 19.71
CA THR A 138 28.98 22.47 21.03
C THR A 138 29.69 21.12 21.18
N SER A 139 30.89 21.14 21.68
CA SER A 139 31.71 19.93 21.90
C SER A 139 30.94 18.83 22.65
N GLY A 140 30.96 17.60 22.09
CA GLY A 140 30.25 16.43 22.59
C GLY A 140 28.76 16.34 22.23
N ARG A 141 28.26 17.20 21.37
CA ARG A 141 26.95 17.13 20.72
C ARG A 141 27.09 16.62 19.30
N PRO A 142 25.94 16.30 18.59
CA PRO A 142 26.02 15.83 17.21
C PRO A 142 26.69 16.84 16.28
N ASP A 143 27.64 16.36 15.48
CA ASP A 143 28.22 17.09 14.37
C ASP A 143 27.30 16.95 13.15
N MET A 144 26.90 18.07 12.56
CA MET A 144 26.02 18.10 11.41
C MET A 144 26.81 18.22 10.12
N ASN A 145 26.54 17.34 9.16
CA ASN A 145 27.05 17.47 7.80
C ASN A 145 26.03 18.23 6.96
N VAL A 146 26.46 19.34 6.40
CA VAL A 146 25.56 20.30 5.74
C VAL A 146 26.14 20.81 4.42
N LEU A 147 25.27 21.37 3.59
CA LEU A 147 25.59 22.20 2.43
C LEU A 147 25.08 23.62 2.71
N ASP A 148 25.97 24.60 2.63
CA ASP A 148 25.60 26.01 2.79
C ASP A 148 25.30 26.63 1.41
N PHE A 149 24.14 27.29 1.28
CA PHE A 149 23.66 27.98 0.08
C PHE A 149 23.68 29.48 0.35
N ASP A 150 24.38 30.21 -0.51
CA ASP A 150 24.57 31.65 -0.42
C ASP A 150 23.21 32.41 -0.45
N LYS A 151 23.19 33.55 0.23
CA LYS A 151 22.02 34.45 0.29
C LYS A 151 21.91 35.41 -0.89
N ASP A 152 22.96 35.57 -1.68
CA ASP A 152 23.07 36.61 -2.71
C ASP A 152 22.95 36.06 -4.16
N SER A 153 22.99 34.74 -4.32
CA SER A 153 22.91 34.08 -5.63
C SER A 153 22.27 32.70 -5.55
N ASP A 154 21.56 32.32 -6.61
CA ASP A 154 21.01 30.97 -6.72
C ASP A 154 22.16 29.97 -6.83
N GLU A 155 22.24 29.12 -5.83
CA GLU A 155 23.23 28.05 -5.76
C GLU A 155 22.57 26.68 -5.79
N HIS A 156 23.30 25.68 -6.29
CA HIS A 156 22.74 24.39 -6.66
C HIS A 156 23.55 23.24 -6.08
N ALA A 157 22.85 22.19 -5.66
CA ALA A 157 23.40 20.86 -5.41
C ALA A 157 22.60 19.81 -6.15
N GLN A 158 23.22 18.69 -6.50
CA GLN A 158 22.55 17.60 -7.21
C GLN A 158 22.76 16.25 -6.51
N PHE A 159 21.81 15.36 -6.70
CA PHE A 159 21.86 13.97 -6.28
C PHE A 159 21.12 13.09 -7.29
N SER A 160 21.31 11.78 -7.20
CA SER A 160 20.61 10.85 -8.06
C SER A 160 19.89 9.77 -7.25
N VAL A 161 18.79 9.28 -7.79
CA VAL A 161 17.98 8.21 -7.23
C VAL A 161 17.64 7.22 -8.34
N ALA A 162 17.90 5.93 -8.12
CA ALA A 162 17.27 4.85 -8.87
C ALA A 162 16.07 4.38 -8.04
N PHE A 163 14.88 4.66 -8.52
CA PHE A 163 13.67 4.28 -7.81
C PHE A 163 13.44 2.76 -7.91
N PRO A 164 12.75 2.17 -6.91
CA PRO A 164 12.32 0.78 -7.02
C PRO A 164 11.28 0.62 -8.15
N LYS A 165 11.20 -0.56 -8.76
CA LYS A 165 10.19 -0.88 -9.81
C LYS A 165 8.75 -0.74 -9.32
N SER A 166 8.55 -0.78 -8.02
CA SER A 166 7.26 -0.50 -7.40
C SER A 166 6.83 0.96 -7.45
N TRP A 167 7.72 1.88 -7.86
CA TRP A 167 7.36 3.27 -8.09
C TRP A 167 6.44 3.41 -9.31
N ASN A 168 5.42 4.24 -9.21
CA ASN A 168 4.43 4.44 -10.27
C ASN A 168 4.94 5.34 -11.44
N ALA A 169 6.24 5.63 -11.49
CA ALA A 169 6.88 6.54 -12.46
C ALA A 169 6.23 7.94 -12.54
N GLY A 170 5.53 8.33 -11.48
CA GLY A 170 4.81 9.60 -11.39
C GLY A 170 5.65 10.74 -10.80
N THR A 171 4.97 11.81 -10.42
CA THR A 171 5.57 12.95 -9.75
C THR A 171 6.08 12.59 -8.36
N VAL A 172 7.07 13.35 -7.89
CA VAL A 172 7.57 13.28 -6.51
C VAL A 172 7.24 14.57 -5.78
N THR A 173 7.29 14.53 -4.44
CA THR A 173 7.25 15.73 -3.60
C THR A 173 8.43 15.70 -2.65
N PHE A 174 8.78 16.83 -2.03
CA PHE A 174 9.92 16.89 -1.13
C PHE A 174 9.65 17.77 0.09
N GLN A 175 10.44 17.55 1.14
CA GLN A 175 10.65 18.45 2.27
C GLN A 175 12.14 18.65 2.41
N PHE A 176 12.59 19.86 2.71
CA PHE A 176 13.97 20.12 3.04
C PHE A 176 14.12 20.33 4.55
N PHE A 177 15.26 19.86 5.07
CA PHE A 177 15.66 19.95 6.46
C PHE A 177 16.84 20.89 6.52
N TRP A 178 16.72 21.96 7.29
CA TRP A 178 17.68 23.04 7.26
C TRP A 178 17.88 23.72 8.61
N SER A 179 18.86 24.59 8.68
CA SER A 179 19.06 25.51 9.79
C SER A 179 19.58 26.85 9.25
N GLY A 180 19.36 27.91 9.98
CA GLY A 180 19.72 29.26 9.55
C GLY A 180 20.12 30.17 10.70
N LEU A 181 19.89 31.45 10.51
CA LEU A 181 20.15 32.50 11.50
C LEU A 181 19.07 32.51 12.60
N ALA A 182 19.39 33.15 13.71
CA ALA A 182 18.41 33.50 14.75
C ALA A 182 17.49 34.65 14.26
N ALA A 183 16.57 34.35 13.35
CA ALA A 183 15.69 35.28 12.68
C ALA A 183 14.30 34.64 12.53
N THR A 184 13.36 35.40 12.01
CA THR A 184 12.03 34.92 11.59
C THR A 184 11.80 35.15 10.10
N THR A 185 12.89 35.25 9.36
CA THR A 185 12.95 35.40 7.90
C THR A 185 13.13 34.03 7.25
N GLY A 186 12.72 33.91 6.01
CA GLY A 186 12.59 32.63 5.31
C GLY A 186 13.62 32.39 4.23
N VAL A 187 13.59 31.16 3.75
CA VAL A 187 14.32 30.71 2.56
C VAL A 187 13.37 30.02 1.60
N SER A 188 13.65 30.16 0.30
CA SER A 188 12.91 29.52 -0.76
C SER A 188 13.80 28.46 -1.41
N MET A 189 13.44 27.17 -1.28
CA MET A 189 14.22 26.07 -1.85
C MET A 189 13.44 25.36 -2.95
N GLY A 190 14.06 25.26 -4.12
CA GLY A 190 13.51 24.63 -5.32
C GLY A 190 14.08 23.25 -5.61
N LEU A 191 13.26 22.33 -6.10
CA LEU A 191 13.67 21.02 -6.59
C LEU A 191 13.18 20.83 -8.03
N GLN A 192 14.04 20.24 -8.86
CA GLN A 192 13.71 19.81 -10.22
C GLN A 192 14.40 18.48 -10.52
N GLY A 193 13.82 17.70 -11.45
CA GLY A 193 14.32 16.36 -11.77
C GLY A 193 14.35 16.07 -13.25
N VAL A 194 15.20 15.12 -13.65
CA VAL A 194 15.29 14.55 -15.00
C VAL A 194 15.66 13.08 -14.90
N ALA A 195 15.03 12.24 -15.70
CA ALA A 195 15.30 10.81 -15.79
C ALA A 195 16.05 10.47 -17.07
N PHE A 196 16.86 9.42 -17.01
CA PHE A 196 17.62 8.86 -18.13
C PHE A 196 17.42 7.36 -18.20
N ALA A 197 16.90 6.90 -19.32
CA ALA A 197 16.83 5.49 -19.66
C ALA A 197 18.16 5.00 -20.27
N ASP A 198 18.28 3.70 -20.47
CA ASP A 198 19.41 3.13 -21.18
C ASP A 198 19.54 3.73 -22.59
N ASN A 199 20.76 4.16 -22.93
CA ASN A 199 21.11 4.81 -24.20
C ASN A 199 20.53 6.22 -24.42
N ASP A 200 19.93 6.87 -23.41
CA ASP A 200 19.53 8.26 -23.49
C ASP A 200 20.72 9.23 -23.46
N SER A 201 20.54 10.40 -24.07
CA SER A 201 21.51 11.48 -23.91
C SER A 201 21.47 12.05 -22.51
N ILE A 202 22.60 12.02 -21.80
CA ILE A 202 22.75 12.68 -20.49
C ILE A 202 22.86 14.22 -20.59
N ASP A 203 23.02 14.76 -21.80
CA ASP A 203 22.99 16.20 -22.06
C ASP A 203 21.54 16.65 -22.30
N THR A 204 20.79 16.76 -21.22
CA THR A 204 19.37 17.15 -21.27
C THR A 204 19.01 18.06 -20.10
N VAL A 205 17.92 18.82 -20.26
CA VAL A 205 17.48 19.82 -19.30
C VAL A 205 16.64 19.19 -18.18
N TYR A 206 16.74 19.75 -16.98
CA TYR A 206 15.84 19.42 -15.89
C TYR A 206 14.40 19.85 -16.21
N GLY A 207 13.45 19.20 -15.56
CA GLY A 207 12.05 19.64 -15.54
C GLY A 207 11.85 20.98 -14.84
N THR A 208 10.62 21.47 -14.87
CA THR A 208 10.25 22.70 -14.16
C THR A 208 10.44 22.54 -12.67
N ALA A 209 11.09 23.52 -12.04
CA ALA A 209 11.29 23.53 -10.61
C ALA A 209 9.97 23.76 -9.86
N VAL A 210 9.89 23.18 -8.67
CA VAL A 210 8.86 23.49 -7.67
C VAL A 210 9.58 24.05 -6.45
N VAL A 211 9.16 25.23 -5.99
CA VAL A 211 9.74 25.95 -4.87
C VAL A 211 8.87 25.79 -3.64
N VAL A 212 9.50 25.74 -2.48
CA VAL A 212 8.85 25.72 -1.15
C VAL A 212 9.55 26.72 -0.28
N ASP A 213 8.77 27.53 0.42
CA ASP A 213 9.23 28.52 1.38
C ASP A 213 9.15 27.97 2.80
N ASP A 214 10.09 28.36 3.64
CA ASP A 214 10.06 28.01 5.07
C ASP A 214 10.80 29.06 5.89
N ASP A 215 10.25 29.43 7.05
CA ASP A 215 10.74 30.50 7.91
C ASP A 215 11.54 29.96 9.10
N ALA A 216 12.62 30.65 9.45
CA ALA A 216 13.32 30.40 10.69
C ALA A 216 12.46 30.76 11.90
N GLN A 217 12.64 30.07 13.03
CA GLN A 217 11.77 30.14 14.19
C GLN A 217 12.33 31.01 15.36
N GLY A 218 13.37 31.77 15.11
CA GLY A 218 13.88 32.77 16.02
C GLY A 218 15.13 32.44 16.82
N ALA A 219 15.62 31.21 16.75
CA ALA A 219 16.89 30.83 17.36
C ALA A 219 17.89 30.28 16.34
N VAL A 220 19.16 30.40 16.64
CA VAL A 220 20.25 29.77 15.89
C VAL A 220 20.31 28.26 16.25
N GLU A 221 20.81 27.45 15.34
CA GLU A 221 20.99 25.98 15.53
C GLU A 221 19.69 25.21 15.79
N GLU A 222 18.54 25.75 15.35
CA GLU A 222 17.29 25.00 15.28
C GLU A 222 17.23 24.21 14.00
N LEU A 223 16.79 22.95 14.10
CA LEU A 223 16.44 22.16 12.93
C LEU A 223 15.04 22.56 12.47
N LEU A 224 14.95 23.02 11.25
CA LEU A 224 13.73 23.44 10.59
C LEU A 224 13.36 22.42 9.52
N VAL A 225 12.07 22.21 9.30
CA VAL A 225 11.54 21.25 8.32
C VAL A 225 10.43 21.93 7.55
N SER A 226 10.62 22.12 6.27
CA SER A 226 9.63 22.76 5.42
C SER A 226 8.31 21.98 5.35
N ALA A 227 7.25 22.65 4.91
CA ALA A 227 6.08 21.98 4.41
C ALA A 227 6.45 21.01 3.26
N GLU A 228 5.60 20.02 3.00
CA GLU A 228 5.76 19.19 1.81
C GLU A 228 5.43 19.99 0.56
N SER A 229 6.27 19.87 -0.47
CA SER A 229 6.12 20.63 -1.73
C SER A 229 4.88 20.23 -2.53
N GLY A 230 4.55 21.04 -3.52
CA GLY A 230 3.74 20.61 -4.67
C GLY A 230 4.42 19.49 -5.46
N ALA A 231 3.71 18.94 -6.43
CA ALA A 231 4.19 17.86 -7.27
C ALA A 231 5.32 18.32 -8.22
N VAL A 232 6.48 17.71 -8.10
CA VAL A 232 7.64 17.90 -9.00
C VAL A 232 7.54 16.91 -10.14
N THR A 233 7.38 17.39 -11.36
CA THR A 233 7.41 16.56 -12.57
C THR A 233 8.86 16.32 -12.99
N ILE A 234 9.24 15.04 -13.09
CA ILE A 234 10.56 14.64 -13.57
C ILE A 234 10.54 14.66 -15.10
N ALA A 235 11.43 15.40 -15.73
CA ALA A 235 11.58 15.37 -17.19
C ALA A 235 12.17 14.03 -17.67
N GLY A 236 12.10 13.74 -18.96
CA GLY A 236 12.67 12.52 -19.56
C GLY A 236 11.72 11.31 -19.54
N SER A 237 10.45 11.49 -19.12
CA SER A 237 9.44 10.39 -19.07
C SER A 237 9.89 9.21 -18.23
N PRO A 238 10.08 9.41 -16.91
CA PRO A 238 10.66 8.42 -16.02
C PRO A 238 9.92 7.07 -16.08
N GLY A 239 10.67 5.99 -15.92
CA GLY A 239 10.18 4.61 -15.94
C GLY A 239 11.04 3.70 -15.06
N ASP A 240 10.78 2.38 -15.19
CA ASP A 240 11.54 1.35 -14.50
C ASP A 240 12.99 1.32 -14.98
N ASP A 241 13.90 0.98 -14.08
CA ASP A 241 15.32 0.82 -14.35
C ASP A 241 16.02 2.10 -14.87
N GLU A 242 15.44 3.26 -14.63
CA GLU A 242 16.00 4.56 -15.01
C GLU A 242 16.71 5.26 -13.84
N LEU A 243 17.68 6.11 -14.20
CA LEU A 243 18.39 6.93 -13.22
C LEU A 243 17.83 8.36 -13.24
N CYS A 244 17.22 8.74 -12.12
CA CYS A 244 16.71 10.10 -11.95
C CYS A 244 17.75 10.99 -11.28
N TYR A 245 18.12 12.09 -11.92
CA TYR A 245 18.91 13.17 -11.33
C TYR A 245 18.00 14.27 -10.83
N PHE A 246 18.29 14.75 -9.63
CA PHE A 246 17.61 15.87 -9.00
C PHE A 246 18.60 16.99 -8.72
N ARG A 247 18.11 18.23 -8.84
CA ARG A 247 18.85 19.43 -8.48
C ARG A 247 18.03 20.23 -7.48
N ILE A 248 18.58 20.42 -6.28
CA ILE A 248 18.05 21.34 -5.26
C ILE A 248 18.81 22.65 -5.32
N PHE A 249 18.12 23.75 -5.09
CA PHE A 249 18.73 25.08 -5.12
C PHE A 249 17.98 26.04 -4.20
N ARG A 250 18.66 27.08 -3.75
CA ARG A 250 18.03 28.25 -3.11
C ARG A 250 17.64 29.23 -4.18
N ASP A 251 16.40 29.68 -4.19
CA ASP A 251 15.88 30.73 -5.09
C ASP A 251 15.87 32.08 -4.38
N VAL A 252 17.01 32.75 -4.40
CA VAL A 252 17.16 34.06 -3.73
C VAL A 252 16.40 35.17 -4.44
N SER A 253 15.83 34.90 -5.62
CA SER A 253 14.98 35.83 -6.36
C SER A 253 13.51 35.76 -5.92
N ASP A 254 13.12 34.72 -5.19
CA ASP A 254 11.77 34.63 -4.62
C ASP A 254 11.57 35.69 -3.53
N SER A 255 10.39 36.29 -3.51
CA SER A 255 10.05 37.35 -2.56
C SER A 255 9.97 36.89 -1.10
N ASN A 256 9.86 35.58 -0.87
CA ASN A 256 9.82 34.95 0.46
C ASN A 256 11.21 34.51 0.93
N ASP A 257 12.24 34.58 0.06
CA ASP A 257 13.63 34.39 0.46
C ASP A 257 14.21 35.72 0.95
N ASP A 258 14.01 36.01 2.22
CA ASP A 258 14.43 37.26 2.87
C ASP A 258 15.44 37.06 4.01
N MET A 259 15.94 35.81 4.19
CA MET A 259 16.95 35.54 5.20
C MET A 259 18.32 36.12 4.82
N ALA A 260 18.84 37.02 5.66
CA ALA A 260 20.08 37.77 5.43
C ALA A 260 21.38 36.93 5.60
N GLY A 261 21.30 35.62 5.64
CA GLY A 261 22.43 34.70 5.78
C GLY A 261 22.28 33.46 4.94
N ASP A 262 23.32 32.63 4.93
CA ASP A 262 23.32 31.39 4.19
C ASP A 262 22.33 30.37 4.75
N CYS A 263 21.69 29.63 3.87
CA CYS A 263 20.84 28.51 4.23
C CYS A 263 21.70 27.25 4.37
N ARG A 264 21.67 26.64 5.54
CA ARG A 264 22.38 25.40 5.84
C ARG A 264 21.48 24.20 5.66
N LEU A 265 21.62 23.49 4.54
CA LEU A 265 20.84 22.30 4.21
C LEU A 265 21.43 21.04 4.87
N HIS A 266 20.63 20.31 5.65
CA HIS A 266 20.98 19.01 6.25
C HIS A 266 20.63 17.85 5.33
N GLY A 267 19.59 18.00 4.50
CA GLY A 267 19.14 17.00 3.55
C GLY A 267 17.73 17.22 3.06
N VAL A 268 17.32 16.34 2.17
CA VAL A 268 16.00 16.34 1.56
C VAL A 268 15.31 15.01 1.82
N LYS A 269 14.06 15.05 2.23
CA LYS A 269 13.18 13.91 2.23
C LYS A 269 12.33 13.93 0.98
N LEU A 270 12.59 13.00 0.08
CA LEU A 270 11.89 12.84 -1.18
C LEU A 270 10.75 11.84 -0.99
N PHE A 271 9.55 12.18 -1.46
CA PHE A 271 8.39 11.30 -1.41
C PHE A 271 7.97 10.87 -2.80
N PHE A 272 7.59 9.63 -2.93
CA PHE A 272 7.11 9.04 -4.18
C PHE A 272 5.98 8.06 -3.92
N THR A 273 5.17 7.76 -4.91
CA THR A 273 4.03 6.83 -4.78
C THR A 273 4.40 5.49 -5.38
N VAL A 274 4.10 4.41 -4.67
CA VAL A 274 4.24 3.05 -5.19
C VAL A 274 2.88 2.50 -5.61
N ASP A 275 2.84 1.70 -6.68
CA ASP A 275 1.67 1.01 -7.21
C ASP A 275 1.77 -0.53 -7.08
N ALA A 276 2.90 -1.02 -6.59
CA ALA A 276 3.15 -2.41 -6.24
C ALA A 276 3.74 -2.49 -4.82
N TYR A 277 3.69 -3.68 -4.21
CA TYR A 277 4.20 -3.92 -2.86
C TYR A 277 5.62 -4.48 -2.84
N ASN A 278 6.15 -4.85 -3.97
CA ASN A 278 7.52 -5.36 -4.14
C ASN A 278 8.08 -4.93 -5.50
N ASP A 279 9.34 -5.24 -5.69
CA ASP A 279 10.17 -4.88 -6.84
C ASP A 279 10.28 -6.02 -7.89
N ALA A 280 9.34 -6.97 -7.88
CA ALA A 280 9.34 -8.15 -8.76
C ALA A 280 8.64 -7.89 -10.09
#